data_4e6409333a45fe004e04a06ec27ce9f5
#
_entry.id   4e6409333a45fe004e04a06ec27ce9f5
#
_cell.length_a   1.000
_cell.length_b   1.000
_cell.length_c   1.000
_cell.angle_alpha   90.00
_cell.angle_beta   90.00
_cell.angle_gamma   90.00
#
_symmetry.space_group_name_H-M   'P 1'
#
loop_
_entity.id
_entity.type
_entity.pdbx_description
1 polymer ?
#
loop_
_entity_poly.entity_id
_entity_poly.type
_entity_poly.pdbx_seq_one_letter_code
_entity_poly.pdbx_strand_id
1 'polypeptide(L)'
;RGLPINEKLEKNLQESKAAFDEGMQKSEELRNLISQLDENHMDKDMAALYEQAQDMFDADKKLFQRFTTKDEQNILKNCKKALKKNQSAAQKVEKQIEKLDPDNVTTKTAKTVQKAWDAYWKLTDEQRTFVDSLLYEKLEQCYSNLP
;
A
#
# COMPACT_ATOMS: atom_id res chain seq x y z
N ARG A 1 5.45 1.02 -58.42
CA ARG A 1 6.80 0.98 -57.85
C ARG A 1 6.91 1.66 -56.49
N GLY A 2 6.04 2.57 -56.17
CA GLY A 2 5.94 3.11 -54.83
C GLY A 2 5.13 2.22 -53.86
N LEU A 3 4.39 1.26 -54.42
CA LEU A 3 3.46 0.43 -53.65
C LEU A 3 4.09 -0.36 -52.49
N PRO A 4 5.25 -1.04 -52.66
CA PRO A 4 5.86 -1.77 -51.53
C PRO A 4 6.30 -0.84 -50.38
N ILE A 5 6.74 0.36 -50.72
CA ILE A 5 7.15 1.36 -49.73
C ILE A 5 5.91 1.91 -48.99
N ASN A 6 4.83 2.20 -49.73
CA ASN A 6 3.59 2.68 -49.16
C ASN A 6 2.93 1.64 -48.24
N GLU A 7 2.93 0.38 -48.66
CA GLU A 7 2.40 -0.72 -47.85
C GLU A 7 3.18 -0.87 -46.54
N LYS A 8 4.50 -0.75 -46.59
CA LYS A 8 5.36 -0.79 -45.42
C LYS A 8 5.08 0.35 -44.47
N LEU A 9 4.91 1.56 -44.98
CA LEU A 9 4.59 2.73 -44.16
C LEU A 9 3.22 2.60 -43.50
N GLU A 10 2.21 2.14 -44.24
CA GLU A 10 0.88 1.91 -43.69
C GLU A 10 0.91 0.86 -42.60
N LYS A 11 1.61 -0.23 -42.78
CA LYS A 11 1.76 -1.29 -41.77
C LYS A 11 2.43 -0.76 -40.52
N ASN A 12 3.52 0.01 -40.67
CA ASN A 12 4.21 0.61 -39.54
C ASN A 12 3.33 1.59 -38.77
N LEU A 13 2.53 2.39 -39.48
CA LEU A 13 1.59 3.32 -38.88
C LEU A 13 0.51 2.58 -38.09
N GLN A 14 -0.03 1.50 -38.64
CA GLN A 14 -1.04 0.68 -37.99
C GLN A 14 -0.49 0.02 -36.72
N GLU A 15 0.71 -0.54 -36.76
CA GLU A 15 1.39 -1.15 -35.64
C GLU A 15 1.65 -0.12 -34.53
N SER A 16 2.12 1.07 -34.90
CA SER A 16 2.38 2.17 -33.96
C SER A 16 1.09 2.66 -33.31
N LYS A 17 0.01 2.78 -34.08
CA LYS A 17 -1.29 3.19 -33.58
C LYS A 17 -1.86 2.14 -32.61
N ALA A 18 -1.78 0.86 -32.96
CA ALA A 18 -2.25 -0.23 -32.12
C ALA A 18 -1.50 -0.26 -30.78
N ALA A 19 -0.17 -0.10 -30.82
CA ALA A 19 0.65 -0.04 -29.61
C ALA A 19 0.30 1.18 -28.74
N PHE A 20 0.05 2.33 -29.37
CA PHE A 20 -0.36 3.54 -28.67
C PHE A 20 -1.74 3.36 -28.00
N ASP A 21 -2.72 2.82 -28.72
CA ASP A 21 -4.06 2.58 -28.21
C ASP A 21 -4.04 1.58 -27.05
N GLU A 22 -3.25 0.53 -27.13
CA GLU A 22 -3.05 -0.45 -26.06
C GLU A 22 -2.43 0.20 -24.82
N GLY A 23 -1.42 1.05 -25.03
CA GLY A 23 -0.77 1.80 -23.95
C GLY A 23 -1.74 2.75 -23.28
N MET A 24 -2.60 3.41 -24.04
CA MET A 24 -3.64 4.29 -23.51
C MET A 24 -4.64 3.54 -22.65
N GLN A 25 -5.09 2.35 -23.09
CA GLN A 25 -6.02 1.53 -22.31
C GLN A 25 -5.43 1.07 -21.00
N LYS A 26 -4.21 0.56 -21.01
CA LYS A 26 -3.50 0.14 -19.80
C LYS A 26 -3.31 1.31 -18.84
N SER A 27 -3.00 2.47 -19.39
CA SER A 27 -2.80 3.68 -18.59
C SER A 27 -4.09 4.17 -17.95
N GLU A 28 -5.24 4.02 -18.61
CA GLU A 28 -6.54 4.36 -18.03
C GLU A 28 -6.83 3.49 -16.81
N GLU A 29 -6.56 2.20 -16.88
CA GLU A 29 -6.74 1.29 -15.74
C GLU A 29 -5.87 1.71 -14.56
N LEU A 30 -4.59 2.00 -14.83
CA LEU A 30 -3.66 2.48 -13.80
C LEU A 30 -4.11 3.81 -13.22
N ARG A 31 -4.51 4.76 -14.06
CA ARG A 31 -4.98 6.08 -13.62
C ARG A 31 -6.24 5.98 -12.78
N ASN A 32 -7.14 5.06 -13.11
CA ASN A 32 -8.32 4.79 -12.29
C ASN A 32 -7.94 4.27 -10.90
N LEU A 33 -6.97 3.37 -10.81
CA LEU A 33 -6.45 2.91 -9.52
C LEU A 33 -5.83 4.06 -8.73
N ILE A 34 -4.99 4.86 -9.38
CA ILE A 34 -4.34 6.01 -8.72
C ILE A 34 -5.38 7.02 -8.21
N SER A 35 -6.46 7.24 -8.96
CA SER A 35 -7.52 8.18 -8.56
C SER A 35 -8.25 7.76 -7.28
N GLN A 36 -8.20 6.47 -6.93
CA GLN A 36 -8.81 5.94 -5.71
C GLN A 36 -7.88 5.99 -4.50
N LEU A 37 -6.60 6.30 -4.70
CA LEU A 37 -5.62 6.33 -3.63
C LEU A 37 -5.72 7.61 -2.82
N ASP A 38 -5.64 7.46 -1.50
CA ASP A 38 -5.60 8.58 -0.56
C ASP A 38 -4.47 8.34 0.45
N GLU A 39 -3.41 9.13 0.33
CA GLU A 39 -2.25 9.02 1.21
C GLU A 39 -2.57 9.32 2.68
N ASN A 40 -3.64 10.07 2.93
CA ASN A 40 -4.07 10.43 4.27
C ASN A 40 -4.91 9.34 4.95
N HIS A 41 -5.38 8.36 4.19
CA HIS A 41 -6.16 7.23 4.68
C HIS A 41 -5.52 5.89 4.30
N MET A 42 -4.21 5.79 4.47
CA MET A 42 -3.43 4.61 4.09
C MET A 42 -3.58 3.51 5.14
N ASP A 43 -4.74 2.87 5.14
CA ASP A 43 -5.02 1.67 5.91
C ASP A 43 -4.69 0.41 5.09
N LYS A 44 -5.00 -0.76 5.64
CA LYS A 44 -4.72 -2.03 4.99
C LYS A 44 -5.43 -2.19 3.63
N ASP A 45 -6.68 -1.73 3.53
CA ASP A 45 -7.45 -1.81 2.29
C ASP A 45 -6.88 -0.85 1.22
N MET A 46 -6.57 0.37 1.63
CA MET A 46 -5.93 1.36 0.74
C MET A 46 -4.55 0.88 0.29
N ALA A 47 -3.81 0.21 1.18
CA ALA A 47 -2.51 -0.39 0.85
C ALA A 47 -2.64 -1.42 -0.26
N ALA A 48 -3.69 -2.24 -0.25
CA ALA A 48 -3.94 -3.23 -1.30
C ALA A 48 -4.15 -2.56 -2.67
N LEU A 49 -4.91 -1.46 -2.70
CA LEU A 49 -5.11 -0.67 -3.92
C LEU A 49 -3.79 -0.05 -4.40
N TYR A 50 -3.02 0.51 -3.48
CA TYR A 50 -1.71 1.08 -3.79
C TYR A 50 -0.78 0.03 -4.38
N GLU A 51 -0.71 -1.16 -3.77
CA GLU A 51 0.15 -2.25 -4.26
C GLU A 51 -0.24 -2.69 -5.66
N GLN A 52 -1.54 -2.79 -5.96
CA GLN A 52 -2.02 -3.08 -7.32
C GLN A 52 -1.54 -2.02 -8.31
N ALA A 53 -1.68 -0.74 -7.96
CA ALA A 53 -1.27 0.35 -8.83
C ALA A 53 0.25 0.36 -9.02
N GLN A 54 1.01 0.16 -7.95
CA GLN A 54 2.47 0.15 -8.01
C GLN A 54 3.00 -1.03 -8.81
N ASP A 55 2.45 -2.23 -8.62
CA ASP A 55 2.83 -3.42 -9.36
C ASP A 55 2.55 -3.24 -10.85
N MET A 56 1.42 -2.65 -11.18
CA MET A 56 1.05 -2.35 -12.57
C MET A 56 2.03 -1.36 -13.18
N PHE A 57 2.38 -0.29 -12.45
CA PHE A 57 3.35 0.70 -12.90
C PHE A 57 4.73 0.06 -13.12
N ASP A 58 5.18 -0.77 -12.17
CA ASP A 58 6.49 -1.42 -12.21
C ASP A 58 6.59 -2.48 -13.32
N ALA A 59 5.47 -3.05 -13.75
CA ALA A 59 5.45 -4.03 -14.83
C ALA A 59 5.90 -3.44 -16.17
N ASP A 60 5.67 -2.14 -16.39
CA ASP A 60 6.12 -1.43 -17.59
C ASP A 60 6.37 0.05 -17.27
N LYS A 61 7.45 0.33 -16.58
CA LYS A 61 7.80 1.67 -16.12
C LYS A 61 7.93 2.68 -17.25
N LYS A 62 8.54 2.28 -18.36
CA LYS A 62 8.76 3.18 -19.51
C LYS A 62 7.43 3.62 -20.11
N LEU A 63 6.50 2.68 -20.25
CA LEU A 63 5.17 2.98 -20.77
C LEU A 63 4.42 3.93 -19.83
N PHE A 64 4.34 3.59 -18.56
CA PHE A 64 3.52 4.34 -17.61
C PHE A 64 4.13 5.69 -17.23
N GLN A 65 5.46 5.85 -17.28
CA GLN A 65 6.11 7.15 -17.16
C GLN A 65 5.68 8.11 -18.26
N ARG A 66 5.42 7.58 -19.46
CA ARG A 66 4.97 8.39 -20.60
C ARG A 66 3.49 8.79 -20.51
N PHE A 67 2.66 7.91 -19.97
CA PHE A 67 1.19 8.06 -19.99
C PHE A 67 0.58 8.49 -18.67
N THR A 68 1.38 8.68 -17.63
CA THR A 68 0.92 9.23 -16.36
C THR A 68 1.48 10.63 -16.15
N THR A 69 0.74 11.45 -15.41
CA THR A 69 1.21 12.80 -15.06
C THR A 69 2.21 12.73 -13.91
N LYS A 70 2.96 13.80 -13.75
CA LYS A 70 3.87 13.95 -12.62
C LYS A 70 3.13 13.91 -11.29
N ASP A 71 1.93 14.50 -11.24
CA ASP A 71 1.08 14.47 -10.05
C ASP A 71 0.64 13.04 -9.71
N GLU A 72 0.27 12.25 -10.71
CA GLU A 72 -0.10 10.85 -10.52
C GLU A 72 1.08 10.02 -10.01
N GLN A 73 2.28 10.24 -10.55
CA GLN A 73 3.50 9.59 -10.07
C GLN A 73 3.83 10.01 -8.63
N ASN A 74 3.59 11.27 -8.29
CA ASN A 74 3.77 11.77 -6.92
C ASN A 74 2.78 11.14 -5.93
N ILE A 75 1.54 10.88 -6.36
CA ILE A 75 0.56 10.18 -5.52
C ILE A 75 1.09 8.78 -5.16
N LEU A 76 1.61 8.03 -6.12
CA LEU A 76 2.22 6.72 -5.85
C LEU A 76 3.38 6.84 -4.86
N LYS A 77 4.23 7.83 -5.05
CA LYS A 77 5.38 8.07 -4.17
C LYS A 77 4.96 8.43 -2.75
N ASN A 78 3.96 9.28 -2.61
CA ASN A 78 3.43 9.70 -1.31
C ASN A 78 2.71 8.57 -0.61
N CYS A 79 1.95 7.76 -1.34
CA CYS A 79 1.30 6.56 -0.79
C CYS A 79 2.34 5.55 -0.27
N LYS A 80 3.44 5.37 -0.99
CA LYS A 80 4.53 4.50 -0.55
C LYS A 80 5.11 4.96 0.79
N LYS A 81 5.33 6.26 0.93
CA LYS A 81 5.84 6.84 2.19
C LYS A 81 4.84 6.67 3.33
N ALA A 82 3.56 6.94 3.07
CA ALA A 82 2.51 6.81 4.06
C ALA A 82 2.35 5.36 4.52
N LEU A 83 2.38 4.41 3.57
CA LEU A 83 2.33 2.98 3.87
C LEU A 83 3.49 2.54 4.75
N LYS A 84 4.70 2.92 4.39
CA LYS A 84 5.91 2.59 5.16
C LYS A 84 5.84 3.13 6.59
N LYS A 85 5.40 4.37 6.74
CA LYS A 85 5.22 5.00 8.05
C LYS A 85 4.22 4.24 8.91
N ASN A 86 3.07 3.91 8.32
CA ASN A 86 1.98 3.24 9.04
C ASN A 86 2.34 1.81 9.40
N GLN A 87 2.98 1.07 8.49
CA GLN A 87 3.46 -0.29 8.77
C GLN A 87 4.54 -0.28 9.85
N SER A 88 5.47 0.66 9.81
CA SER A 88 6.53 0.76 10.82
C SER A 88 5.97 1.07 12.20
N ALA A 89 4.98 1.96 12.29
CA ALA A 89 4.32 2.29 13.55
C ALA A 89 3.61 1.06 14.13
N ALA A 90 2.87 0.33 13.28
CA ALA A 90 2.19 -0.90 13.69
C ALA A 90 3.18 -1.97 14.14
N GLN A 91 4.29 -2.16 13.42
CA GLN A 91 5.31 -3.15 13.77
C GLN A 91 5.94 -2.89 15.14
N LYS A 92 6.15 -1.62 15.50
CA LYS A 92 6.69 -1.27 16.82
C LYS A 92 5.76 -1.72 17.95
N VAL A 93 4.45 -1.54 17.75
CA VAL A 93 3.45 -1.99 18.70
C VAL A 93 3.36 -3.52 18.72
N GLU A 94 3.39 -4.14 17.56
CA GLU A 94 3.40 -5.60 17.46
C GLU A 94 4.55 -6.23 18.23
N LYS A 95 5.74 -5.66 18.13
CA LYS A 95 6.91 -6.13 18.90
C LYS A 95 6.71 -6.02 20.40
N GLN A 96 6.04 -4.98 20.86
CA GLN A 96 5.71 -4.85 22.29
C GLN A 96 4.72 -5.93 22.72
N ILE A 97 3.71 -6.23 21.89
CA ILE A 97 2.70 -7.25 22.18
C ILE A 97 3.30 -8.65 22.17
N GLU A 98 4.22 -8.93 21.25
CA GLU A 98 4.88 -10.24 21.14
C GLU A 98 5.59 -10.65 22.43
N LYS A 99 6.07 -9.68 23.18
CA LYS A 99 6.77 -9.92 24.46
C LYS A 99 5.82 -10.21 25.62
N LEU A 100 4.53 -10.02 25.46
CA LEU A 100 3.54 -10.21 26.51
C LEU A 100 3.12 -11.68 26.60
N ASP A 101 2.75 -12.09 27.81
CA ASP A 101 2.23 -13.42 28.10
C ASP A 101 0.92 -13.28 28.87
N PRO A 102 -0.24 -13.63 28.26
CA PRO A 102 -1.53 -13.53 28.94
C PRO A 102 -1.63 -14.38 30.21
N ASP A 103 -0.86 -15.47 30.28
CA ASP A 103 -0.85 -16.38 31.42
C ASP A 103 0.04 -15.90 32.56
N ASN A 104 0.82 -14.85 32.33
CA ASN A 104 1.77 -14.32 33.31
C ASN A 104 1.63 -12.80 33.47
N VAL A 105 0.41 -12.33 33.68
CA VAL A 105 0.13 -10.92 33.96
C VAL A 105 0.14 -10.71 35.47
N THR A 106 1.21 -10.10 35.96
CA THR A 106 1.42 -9.84 37.38
C THR A 106 1.63 -8.36 37.60
N THR A 107 1.78 -7.96 38.87
CA THR A 107 2.12 -6.57 39.23
C THR A 107 3.44 -6.12 38.58
N LYS A 108 4.38 -7.03 38.38
CA LYS A 108 5.66 -6.74 37.73
C LYS A 108 5.51 -6.48 36.23
N THR A 109 4.60 -7.19 35.57
CA THR A 109 4.38 -7.07 34.11
C THR A 109 3.27 -6.09 33.78
N ALA A 110 2.49 -5.62 34.74
CA ALA A 110 1.35 -4.73 34.54
C ALA A 110 1.73 -3.46 33.77
N LYS A 111 2.88 -2.85 34.09
CA LYS A 111 3.36 -1.63 33.42
C LYS A 111 3.65 -1.89 31.94
N THR A 112 4.23 -3.05 31.63
CA THR A 112 4.53 -3.44 30.25
C THR A 112 3.27 -3.65 29.43
N VAL A 113 2.27 -4.30 30.03
CA VAL A 113 0.95 -4.49 29.41
C VAL A 113 0.26 -3.14 29.16
N GLN A 114 0.24 -2.28 30.17
CA GLN A 114 -0.37 -0.95 30.05
C GLN A 114 0.31 -0.11 28.98
N LYS A 115 1.64 -0.18 28.91
CA LYS A 115 2.42 0.54 27.91
C LYS A 115 2.09 0.08 26.49
N ALA A 116 1.96 -1.22 26.28
CA ALA A 116 1.58 -1.79 24.98
C ALA A 116 0.15 -1.41 24.61
N TRP A 117 -0.76 -1.44 25.56
CA TRP A 117 -2.16 -1.01 25.38
C TRP A 117 -2.24 0.45 24.96
N ASP A 118 -1.56 1.33 25.69
CA ASP A 118 -1.53 2.76 25.40
C ASP A 118 -0.90 3.02 24.03
N ALA A 119 0.17 2.31 23.68
CA ALA A 119 0.84 2.45 22.39
C ALA A 119 -0.08 2.03 21.23
N TYR A 120 -0.85 0.96 21.40
CA TYR A 120 -1.81 0.52 20.40
C TYR A 120 -2.88 1.59 20.16
N TRP A 121 -3.43 2.18 21.22
CA TRP A 121 -4.49 3.17 21.09
C TRP A 121 -3.99 4.55 20.70
N LYS A 122 -2.69 4.81 20.74
CA LYS A 122 -2.07 6.00 20.16
C LYS A 122 -1.88 5.91 18.64
N LEU A 123 -1.92 4.70 18.11
CA LEU A 123 -1.89 4.52 16.66
C LEU A 123 -3.12 5.18 16.03
N THR A 124 -2.97 5.70 14.82
CA THR A 124 -4.12 6.16 14.03
C THR A 124 -5.00 4.97 13.65
N ASP A 125 -6.25 5.25 13.26
CA ASP A 125 -7.16 4.20 12.81
C ASP A 125 -6.54 3.39 11.66
N GLU A 126 -5.88 4.08 10.73
CA GLU A 126 -5.19 3.45 9.61
C GLU A 126 -4.05 2.54 10.06
N GLN A 127 -3.25 3.00 11.01
CA GLN A 127 -2.12 2.23 11.53
C GLN A 127 -2.57 0.97 12.26
N ARG A 128 -3.68 1.04 13.00
CA ARG A 128 -4.23 -0.13 13.71
C ARG A 128 -4.65 -1.25 12.77
N THR A 129 -5.06 -0.92 11.53
CA THR A 129 -5.46 -1.94 10.55
C THR A 129 -4.30 -2.87 10.17
N PHE A 130 -3.05 -2.44 10.34
CA PHE A 130 -1.86 -3.24 10.05
C PHE A 130 -1.43 -4.15 11.20
N VAL A 131 -2.00 -3.99 12.38
CA VAL A 131 -1.70 -4.88 13.52
C VAL A 131 -2.43 -6.20 13.32
N ASP A 132 -1.70 -7.32 13.47
CA ASP A 132 -2.27 -8.66 13.34
C ASP A 132 -3.37 -8.85 14.38
N SER A 133 -4.52 -9.38 13.93
CA SER A 133 -5.68 -9.59 14.80
C SER A 133 -5.40 -10.53 15.97
N LEU A 134 -4.54 -11.53 15.75
CA LEU A 134 -4.13 -12.47 16.81
C LEU A 134 -3.30 -11.75 17.88
N LEU A 135 -2.45 -10.82 17.48
CA LEU A 135 -1.68 -10.01 18.42
C LEU A 135 -2.59 -9.07 19.21
N TYR A 136 -3.57 -8.47 18.55
CA TYR A 136 -4.56 -7.64 19.25
C TYR A 136 -5.36 -8.44 20.26
N GLU A 137 -5.80 -9.65 19.91
CA GLU A 137 -6.49 -10.54 20.85
C GLU A 137 -5.63 -10.86 22.08
N LYS A 138 -4.35 -11.13 21.85
CA LYS A 138 -3.38 -11.35 22.93
C LYS A 138 -3.27 -10.12 23.84
N LEU A 139 -3.19 -8.93 23.25
CA LEU A 139 -3.14 -7.68 24.00
C LEU A 139 -4.39 -7.48 24.85
N GLU A 140 -5.57 -7.73 24.27
CA GLU A 140 -6.84 -7.68 24.99
C GLU A 140 -6.86 -8.63 26.18
N GLN A 141 -6.41 -9.87 25.99
CA GLN A 141 -6.34 -10.86 27.05
C GLN A 141 -5.40 -10.40 28.18
N CYS A 142 -4.23 -9.88 27.82
CA CYS A 142 -3.27 -9.36 28.79
C CYS A 142 -3.87 -8.18 29.56
N TYR A 143 -4.52 -7.27 28.87
CA TYR A 143 -5.15 -6.10 29.49
C TYR A 143 -6.29 -6.50 30.43
N SER A 144 -7.11 -7.47 30.03
CA SER A 144 -8.21 -7.99 30.85
C SER A 144 -7.72 -8.70 32.11
N ASN A 145 -6.49 -9.22 32.08
CA ASN A 145 -5.88 -9.94 33.21
C ASN A 145 -5.07 -9.01 34.13
N LEU A 146 -5.09 -7.71 33.89
CA LEU A 146 -4.41 -6.76 34.77
C LEU A 146 -5.00 -6.83 36.21
N PRO A 147 -4.10 -6.89 37.22
CA PRO A 147 -4.53 -6.94 38.62
C PRO A 147 -5.24 -5.65 39.10
#